data_69573207573123600e1d9576f1d0e362
#
_entry.id   69573207573123600e1d9576f1d0e362
#
_cell.length_a   1.000
_cell.length_b   1.000
_cell.length_c   1.000
_cell.angle_alpha   90.00
_cell.angle_beta   90.00
_cell.angle_gamma   90.00
#
_symmetry.space_group_name_H-M   'P 1'
#
loop_
_entity.id
_entity.type
_entity.pdbx_description
1 polymer ?
#
loop_
_entity_poly.entity_id
_entity_poly.type
_entity_poly.pdbx_seq_one_letter_code
_entity_poly.pdbx_strand_id
1 'polypeptide(L)'
;MITVRSRLQAVGNSRLVASWVWMGLFALVWNLSGCSKSVAPEAGGTSKAASATPVFRHVDITGAPYAQALTGLADPQGQARSLADWRGKAVLVFFGYTRCPDVCPTTLQDAAEVARLLGPQADRFQVVFVTLDPVRDTPNVLDPYVKSFHPSFVALRGDDASTRQVAQHFKVFFERVQGKSPGNETFDHTAASFVFDPEGRVRLYVRGGQGPEALAHDVRQLLL
;
A
#
# COMPACT_ATOMS: atom_id res chain seq x y z
N MET A 1 11.49 6.64 54.15
CA MET A 1 11.31 5.52 55.10
C MET A 1 9.95 4.90 54.81
N ILE A 2 9.90 3.80 54.19
CA ILE A 2 9.18 2.56 54.46
C ILE A 2 9.43 1.65 53.26
N THR A 3 10.26 0.66 53.56
CA THR A 3 10.60 -0.49 52.69
C THR A 3 9.59 -1.59 52.98
N VAL A 4 9.01 -2.21 51.93
CA VAL A 4 8.42 -3.55 52.08
C VAL A 4 8.89 -4.42 50.91
N ARG A 5 9.69 -5.39 51.33
CA ARG A 5 10.13 -6.60 50.60
C ARG A 5 9.08 -7.70 50.76
N SER A 6 9.13 -8.61 49.84
CA SER A 6 8.88 -10.07 49.91
C SER A 6 7.72 -10.52 49.02
N ARG A 7 7.68 -11.66 48.39
CA ARG A 7 8.55 -12.86 48.36
C ARG A 7 8.14 -13.70 47.15
N LEU A 8 9.12 -14.42 46.66
CA LEU A 8 9.00 -15.58 45.76
C LEU A 8 7.98 -16.61 46.26
N GLN A 9 7.33 -17.30 45.35
CA GLN A 9 7.09 -18.74 45.49
C GLN A 9 7.00 -19.40 44.11
N ALA A 10 7.95 -20.30 43.87
CA ALA A 10 7.97 -21.32 42.82
C ALA A 10 7.37 -22.61 43.42
N VAL A 11 6.51 -23.28 42.65
CA VAL A 11 6.13 -24.70 42.78
C VAL A 11 5.81 -25.16 41.35
N GLY A 12 6.44 -26.04 40.66
CA GLY A 12 7.15 -27.30 40.98
C GLY A 12 6.19 -28.46 41.08
N ASN A 13 5.97 -29.22 39.99
CA ASN A 13 5.70 -30.67 39.93
C ASN A 13 5.35 -31.04 38.47
N SER A 14 6.16 -31.76 37.71
CA SER A 14 6.62 -33.16 37.71
C SER A 14 5.52 -34.21 37.87
N ARG A 15 5.47 -35.04 36.88
CA ARG A 15 5.18 -36.52 36.81
C ARG A 15 4.21 -36.82 35.68
N LEU A 16 4.34 -37.86 34.95
CA LEU A 16 5.11 -39.08 34.69
C LEU A 16 4.33 -39.89 33.65
N VAL A 17 5.01 -40.32 32.62
CA VAL A 17 5.03 -41.64 31.98
C VAL A 17 3.74 -42.48 31.99
N ALA A 18 3.32 -42.94 30.83
CA ALA A 18 2.88 -44.34 30.62
C ALA A 18 2.96 -44.74 29.13
N SER A 19 3.92 -45.56 28.85
CA SER A 19 4.01 -46.43 27.67
C SER A 19 2.86 -47.44 27.68
N TRP A 20 2.30 -47.70 26.50
CA TRP A 20 1.64 -48.98 26.24
C TRP A 20 2.05 -49.49 24.87
N VAL A 21 2.94 -50.46 24.91
CA VAL A 21 3.26 -51.40 23.83
C VAL A 21 2.16 -52.46 23.81
N TRP A 22 1.56 -52.71 22.68
CA TRP A 22 0.91 -53.97 22.40
C TRP A 22 1.32 -54.47 21.02
N MET A 23 2.06 -55.58 21.10
CA MET A 23 2.47 -56.47 20.04
C MET A 23 1.34 -57.49 19.81
N GLY A 24 1.00 -57.76 18.59
CA GLY A 24 0.08 -58.85 18.25
C GLY A 24 0.23 -59.25 16.78
N LEU A 25 1.05 -60.26 16.57
CA LEU A 25 1.12 -61.05 15.33
C LEU A 25 -0.21 -61.76 15.04
N PHE A 26 -0.63 -61.75 13.79
CA PHE A 26 -1.19 -63.01 13.19
C PHE A 26 -1.00 -62.98 11.68
N ALA A 27 -0.34 -64.04 11.19
CA ALA A 27 -0.12 -64.37 9.77
C ALA A 27 -1.34 -65.17 9.23
N LEU A 28 -1.60 -65.13 7.98
CA LEU A 28 -1.60 -66.20 6.95
C LEU A 28 -2.46 -65.81 5.74
N VAL A 29 -1.78 -65.61 4.64
CA VAL A 29 -1.92 -66.29 3.33
C VAL A 29 -3.33 -66.49 2.78
N TRP A 30 -3.61 -65.85 1.63
CA TRP A 30 -4.15 -66.55 0.46
C TRP A 30 -3.80 -65.81 -0.85
N ASN A 31 -3.01 -66.49 -1.70
CA ASN A 31 -2.79 -66.15 -3.08
C ASN A 31 -4.01 -66.48 -3.92
N LEU A 32 -4.49 -65.54 -4.71
CA LEU A 32 -5.24 -65.82 -5.91
C LEU A 32 -4.84 -64.80 -6.99
N SER A 33 -4.16 -65.37 -7.98
CA SER A 33 -3.74 -64.67 -9.21
C SER A 33 -4.96 -64.17 -9.97
N GLY A 34 -5.05 -62.90 -10.15
CA GLY A 34 -6.01 -62.24 -11.06
C GLY A 34 -5.27 -61.15 -11.82
N CYS A 35 -4.86 -61.44 -13.07
CA CYS A 35 -4.41 -60.44 -14.00
C CYS A 35 -5.55 -59.49 -14.33
N SER A 36 -5.57 -58.31 -13.70
CA SER A 36 -6.32 -57.18 -14.16
C SER A 36 -5.32 -56.09 -14.57
N LYS A 37 -5.31 -55.78 -15.86
CA LYS A 37 -4.64 -54.57 -16.38
C LYS A 37 -5.31 -53.37 -15.72
N SER A 38 -4.73 -52.86 -14.66
CA SER A 38 -5.12 -51.54 -14.12
C SER A 38 -4.47 -50.49 -15.01
N VAL A 39 -5.27 -49.86 -15.84
CA VAL A 39 -4.97 -48.56 -16.45
C VAL A 39 -4.80 -47.61 -15.28
N ALA A 40 -3.58 -47.18 -15.03
CA ALA A 40 -3.30 -46.10 -14.08
C ALA A 40 -3.95 -44.83 -14.62
N PRO A 41 -4.74 -44.10 -13.83
CA PRO A 41 -5.11 -42.73 -14.20
C PRO A 41 -3.83 -41.88 -14.10
N GLU A 42 -3.41 -41.31 -15.21
CA GLU A 42 -2.43 -40.23 -15.24
C GLU A 42 -2.99 -39.04 -14.43
N ALA A 43 -2.66 -39.00 -13.15
CA ALA A 43 -2.88 -37.86 -12.30
C ALA A 43 -1.67 -36.90 -12.44
N GLY A 44 -1.66 -36.16 -13.51
CA GLY A 44 -0.58 -35.19 -13.81
C GLY A 44 -1.11 -33.88 -14.34
N GLY A 45 -2.29 -33.48 -13.94
CA GLY A 45 -2.79 -32.12 -14.14
C GLY A 45 -2.41 -31.26 -12.95
N THR A 46 -1.18 -30.67 -12.95
CA THR A 46 -0.93 -29.49 -12.13
C THR A 46 -1.86 -28.39 -12.63
N SER A 47 -3.02 -28.30 -12.00
CA SER A 47 -3.92 -27.16 -12.16
C SER A 47 -3.13 -25.93 -11.69
N LYS A 48 -2.50 -25.25 -12.64
CA LYS A 48 -2.00 -23.90 -12.44
C LYS A 48 -3.24 -23.10 -12.04
N ALA A 49 -3.34 -22.79 -10.73
CA ALA A 49 -4.43 -21.96 -10.22
C ALA A 49 -4.51 -20.74 -11.12
N ALA A 50 -5.59 -20.62 -11.85
CA ALA A 50 -5.84 -19.44 -12.69
C ALA A 50 -5.87 -18.27 -11.70
N SER A 51 -4.83 -17.43 -11.74
CA SER A 51 -4.80 -16.20 -10.98
C SER A 51 -6.02 -15.41 -11.42
N ALA A 52 -7.00 -15.30 -10.53
CA ALA A 52 -8.21 -14.53 -10.81
C ALA A 52 -7.77 -13.10 -11.14
N THR A 53 -8.20 -12.59 -12.29
CA THR A 53 -7.92 -11.20 -12.65
C THR A 53 -8.49 -10.29 -11.57
N PRO A 54 -7.71 -9.40 -10.97
CA PRO A 54 -8.20 -8.53 -9.92
C PRO A 54 -9.36 -7.67 -10.44
N VAL A 55 -10.41 -7.56 -9.64
CA VAL A 55 -11.58 -6.72 -9.97
C VAL A 55 -11.46 -5.45 -9.15
N PHE A 56 -11.07 -4.37 -9.79
CA PHE A 56 -10.92 -3.05 -9.16
C PHE A 56 -12.24 -2.27 -9.14
N ARG A 57 -12.39 -1.43 -8.13
CA ARG A 57 -13.49 -0.47 -7.98
C ARG A 57 -13.17 0.87 -8.64
N HIS A 58 -11.86 1.20 -8.74
CA HIS A 58 -11.36 2.36 -9.46
C HIS A 58 -10.99 2.00 -10.91
N VAL A 59 -10.68 3.03 -11.70
CA VAL A 59 -10.38 2.85 -13.11
C VAL A 59 -9.02 2.18 -13.28
N ASP A 60 -9.01 0.99 -13.87
CA ASP A 60 -7.78 0.29 -14.22
C ASP A 60 -7.14 0.97 -15.44
N ILE A 61 -5.91 1.46 -15.24
CA ILE A 61 -5.08 2.10 -16.26
C ILE A 61 -3.77 1.33 -16.49
N THR A 62 -3.77 0.05 -16.20
CA THR A 62 -2.59 -0.81 -16.41
C THR A 62 -2.09 -0.71 -17.84
N GLY A 63 -0.78 -0.45 -17.99
CA GLY A 63 -0.16 -0.28 -19.31
C GLY A 63 -0.30 1.13 -19.91
N ALA A 64 -0.87 2.10 -19.16
CA ALA A 64 -0.93 3.48 -19.62
C ALA A 64 0.49 4.03 -19.89
N PRO A 65 0.69 4.77 -21.00
CA PRO A 65 2.01 5.30 -21.36
C PRO A 65 2.38 6.60 -20.61
N TYR A 66 1.69 6.89 -19.52
CA TYR A 66 1.90 8.07 -18.67
C TYR A 66 1.94 7.65 -17.19
N ALA A 67 2.22 8.59 -16.29
CA ALA A 67 2.33 8.35 -14.85
C ALA A 67 3.36 7.22 -14.53
N GLN A 68 4.53 7.27 -15.17
CA GLN A 68 5.52 6.19 -15.02
C GLN A 68 6.68 6.54 -14.09
N ALA A 69 6.91 7.81 -13.79
CA ALA A 69 8.05 8.23 -13.00
C ALA A 69 7.79 9.53 -12.23
N LEU A 70 8.38 9.59 -11.05
CA LEU A 70 8.55 10.81 -10.25
C LEU A 70 10.02 11.23 -10.40
N THR A 71 10.30 12.23 -11.21
CA THR A 71 11.67 12.71 -11.50
C THR A 71 11.82 14.17 -11.12
N GLY A 72 13.00 14.56 -10.63
CA GLY A 72 13.30 15.94 -10.27
C GLY A 72 12.60 16.41 -8.99
N LEU A 73 12.14 15.50 -8.17
CA LEU A 73 11.48 15.77 -6.90
C LEU A 73 12.33 15.26 -5.73
N ALA A 74 12.29 16.00 -4.62
CA ALA A 74 12.94 15.62 -3.37
C ALA A 74 11.95 15.68 -2.21
N ASP A 75 12.23 14.90 -1.17
CA ASP A 75 11.52 14.99 0.10
C ASP A 75 11.91 16.25 0.90
N PRO A 76 11.22 16.55 2.02
CA PRO A 76 11.55 17.70 2.86
C PRO A 76 12.98 17.71 3.43
N GLN A 77 13.65 16.56 3.46
CA GLN A 77 15.04 16.40 3.88
C GLN A 77 16.04 16.65 2.72
N GLY A 78 15.54 16.95 1.53
CA GLY A 78 16.34 17.19 0.34
C GLY A 78 16.83 15.94 -0.38
N GLN A 79 16.33 14.75 -0.03
CA GLN A 79 16.68 13.51 -0.70
C GLN A 79 15.83 13.36 -1.97
N ALA A 80 16.49 13.18 -3.10
CA ALA A 80 15.80 12.86 -4.35
C ALA A 80 15.05 11.53 -4.19
N ARG A 81 13.79 11.49 -4.61
CA ARG A 81 12.91 10.32 -4.49
C ARG A 81 12.38 9.87 -5.85
N SER A 82 12.15 8.58 -5.93
CA SER A 82 11.55 7.94 -7.10
C SER A 82 10.59 6.83 -6.65
N LEU A 83 9.79 6.30 -7.56
CA LEU A 83 8.93 5.14 -7.26
C LEU A 83 9.72 3.90 -6.82
N ALA A 84 10.99 3.80 -7.18
CA ALA A 84 11.85 2.69 -6.78
C ALA A 84 12.12 2.63 -5.27
N ASP A 85 12.01 3.76 -4.57
CA ASP A 85 12.22 3.84 -3.11
C ASP A 85 11.12 3.11 -2.33
N TRP A 86 9.99 2.85 -2.97
CA TRP A 86 8.83 2.18 -2.35
C TRP A 86 8.49 0.84 -2.99
N ARG A 87 9.49 0.17 -3.60
CA ARG A 87 9.30 -1.21 -4.09
C ARG A 87 8.79 -2.13 -2.98
N GLY A 88 7.89 -3.04 -3.33
CA GLY A 88 7.21 -3.91 -2.38
C GLY A 88 5.98 -3.30 -1.71
N LYS A 89 5.67 -2.03 -2.00
CA LYS A 89 4.49 -1.33 -1.49
C LYS A 89 3.55 -0.92 -2.63
N ALA A 90 2.26 -0.89 -2.33
CA ALA A 90 1.32 -0.12 -3.13
C ALA A 90 1.51 1.37 -2.82
N VAL A 91 1.66 2.20 -3.85
CA VAL A 91 1.96 3.63 -3.68
C VAL A 91 0.82 4.46 -4.24
N LEU A 92 0.21 5.30 -3.40
CA LEU A 92 -0.75 6.32 -3.81
C LEU A 92 -0.01 7.64 -4.04
N VAL A 93 0.01 8.12 -5.28
CA VAL A 93 0.55 9.44 -5.64
C VAL A 93 -0.61 10.42 -5.81
N PHE A 94 -0.55 11.52 -5.09
CA PHE A 94 -1.57 12.56 -5.08
C PHE A 94 -0.94 13.94 -5.27
N PHE A 95 -1.53 14.75 -6.17
CA PHE A 95 -1.08 16.11 -6.48
C PHE A 95 -1.98 17.12 -5.77
N GLY A 96 -1.37 18.09 -5.09
CA GLY A 96 -2.12 19.10 -4.36
C GLY A 96 -1.22 20.21 -3.82
N TYR A 97 -1.72 20.99 -2.87
CA TYR A 97 -0.96 22.05 -2.19
C TYR A 97 -1.50 22.23 -0.76
N THR A 98 -0.66 22.72 0.16
CA THR A 98 -1.02 22.74 1.60
C THR A 98 -2.13 23.74 1.92
N ARG A 99 -2.32 24.78 1.11
CA ARG A 99 -3.38 25.78 1.28
C ARG A 99 -4.69 25.46 0.55
N CYS A 100 -4.82 24.24 0.03
CA CYS A 100 -6.07 23.76 -0.53
C CYS A 100 -7.13 23.64 0.57
N PRO A 101 -8.31 24.31 0.41
CA PRO A 101 -9.24 24.42 1.53
C PRO A 101 -10.09 23.15 1.79
N ASP A 102 -10.18 22.22 0.82
CA ASP A 102 -11.16 21.12 0.89
C ASP A 102 -10.60 19.79 0.35
N VAL A 103 -10.35 19.66 -0.94
CA VAL A 103 -10.07 18.39 -1.59
C VAL A 103 -8.79 17.73 -1.07
N CYS A 104 -7.72 18.50 -0.83
CA CYS A 104 -6.44 17.95 -0.41
C CYS A 104 -6.49 17.36 1.02
N PRO A 105 -6.99 18.05 2.04
CA PRO A 105 -7.10 17.46 3.37
C PRO A 105 -8.07 16.27 3.39
N THR A 106 -9.19 16.31 2.66
CA THR A 106 -10.12 15.19 2.56
C THR A 106 -9.45 13.97 1.94
N THR A 107 -8.71 14.13 0.84
CA THR A 107 -7.99 13.03 0.19
C THR A 107 -6.93 12.40 1.12
N LEU A 108 -6.20 13.22 1.89
CA LEU A 108 -5.21 12.71 2.83
C LEU A 108 -5.85 12.02 4.04
N GLN A 109 -7.02 12.48 4.51
CA GLN A 109 -7.81 11.81 5.54
C GLN A 109 -8.32 10.44 5.04
N ASP A 110 -8.86 10.39 3.83
CA ASP A 110 -9.29 9.12 3.21
C ASP A 110 -8.10 8.15 3.08
N ALA A 111 -6.93 8.65 2.68
CA ALA A 111 -5.73 7.83 2.58
C ALA A 111 -5.23 7.32 3.94
N ALA A 112 -5.36 8.10 5.01
CA ALA A 112 -5.07 7.66 6.38
C ALA A 112 -6.07 6.58 6.84
N GLU A 113 -7.34 6.72 6.48
CA GLU A 113 -8.35 5.70 6.75
C GLU A 113 -8.09 4.41 5.94
N VAL A 114 -7.61 4.52 4.69
CA VAL A 114 -7.14 3.35 3.92
C VAL A 114 -6.04 2.61 4.68
N ALA A 115 -5.04 3.33 5.19
CA ALA A 115 -3.97 2.70 5.99
C ALA A 115 -4.54 1.97 7.21
N ARG A 116 -5.51 2.57 7.91
CA ARG A 116 -6.19 1.93 9.03
C ARG A 116 -6.96 0.67 8.62
N LEU A 117 -7.70 0.73 7.50
CA LEU A 117 -8.48 -0.39 6.96
C LEU A 117 -7.62 -1.54 6.47
N LEU A 118 -6.39 -1.28 6.03
CA LEU A 118 -5.43 -2.31 5.62
C LEU A 118 -4.90 -3.12 6.81
N GLY A 119 -4.96 -2.60 8.02
CA GLY A 119 -4.53 -3.29 9.23
C GLY A 119 -3.07 -3.76 9.16
N PRO A 120 -2.78 -5.07 9.27
CA PRO A 120 -1.41 -5.58 9.21
C PRO A 120 -0.67 -5.32 7.89
N GLN A 121 -1.39 -4.98 6.82
CA GLN A 121 -0.79 -4.64 5.52
C GLN A 121 -0.50 -3.15 5.36
N ALA A 122 -0.79 -2.32 6.37
CA ALA A 122 -0.60 -0.86 6.30
C ALA A 122 0.84 -0.46 5.96
N ASP A 123 1.84 -1.21 6.44
CA ASP A 123 3.25 -0.97 6.15
C ASP A 123 3.61 -1.20 4.67
N ARG A 124 2.75 -1.88 3.92
CA ARG A 124 2.87 -2.10 2.48
C ARG A 124 2.10 -1.05 1.65
N PHE A 125 1.58 -0.02 2.28
CA PHE A 125 0.92 1.11 1.63
C PHE A 125 1.69 2.38 1.90
N GLN A 126 1.98 3.15 0.85
CA GLN A 126 2.69 4.42 0.92
C GLN A 126 1.88 5.51 0.25
N VAL A 127 1.74 6.66 0.91
CA VAL A 127 1.17 7.87 0.32
C VAL A 127 2.28 8.86 0.02
N VAL A 128 2.27 9.37 -1.20
CA VAL A 128 3.20 10.36 -1.72
C VAL A 128 2.40 11.58 -2.18
N PHE A 129 2.54 12.66 -1.45
CA PHE A 129 1.95 13.96 -1.78
C PHE A 129 2.93 14.77 -2.62
N VAL A 130 2.57 15.15 -3.83
CA VAL A 130 3.39 16.01 -4.70
C VAL A 130 2.81 17.41 -4.70
N THR A 131 3.59 18.40 -4.22
CA THR A 131 3.09 19.77 -4.21
C THR A 131 3.07 20.40 -5.59
N LEU A 132 1.99 21.12 -5.86
CA LEU A 132 1.81 21.98 -7.05
C LEU A 132 2.21 23.45 -6.78
N ASP A 133 2.54 23.78 -5.53
CA ASP A 133 2.93 25.12 -5.10
C ASP A 133 4.30 25.12 -4.40
N PRO A 134 5.37 24.81 -5.12
CA PRO A 134 6.68 24.68 -4.52
C PRO A 134 7.22 25.98 -3.90
N VAL A 135 6.63 27.11 -4.23
CA VAL A 135 7.04 28.41 -3.68
C VAL A 135 6.58 28.59 -2.24
N ARG A 136 5.30 28.29 -1.96
CA ARG A 136 4.71 28.43 -0.61
C ARG A 136 4.88 27.18 0.23
N ASP A 137 4.86 26.03 -0.39
CA ASP A 137 5.00 24.73 0.26
C ASP A 137 6.48 24.37 0.48
N THR A 138 7.10 25.08 1.40
CA THR A 138 8.50 24.82 1.78
C THR A 138 8.64 23.49 2.52
N PRO A 139 9.84 22.90 2.63
CA PRO A 139 10.07 21.68 3.40
C PRO A 139 9.50 21.72 4.82
N ASN A 140 9.66 22.87 5.51
CA ASN A 140 9.16 23.07 6.88
C ASN A 140 7.62 23.14 6.97
N VAL A 141 6.93 23.40 5.85
CA VAL A 141 5.46 23.37 5.77
C VAL A 141 4.97 22.01 5.37
N LEU A 142 5.61 21.37 4.38
CA LEU A 142 5.19 20.10 3.82
C LEU A 142 5.29 18.92 4.80
N ASP A 143 6.43 18.79 5.50
CA ASP A 143 6.66 17.64 6.36
C ASP A 143 5.63 17.55 7.50
N PRO A 144 5.41 18.59 8.32
CA PRO A 144 4.37 18.52 9.35
C PRO A 144 2.95 18.43 8.75
N TYR A 145 2.69 18.99 7.58
CA TYR A 145 1.39 18.91 6.94
C TYR A 145 1.00 17.46 6.64
N VAL A 146 1.82 16.73 5.88
CA VAL A 146 1.47 15.35 5.52
C VAL A 146 1.50 14.40 6.73
N LYS A 147 2.42 14.63 7.67
CA LYS A 147 2.53 13.84 8.90
C LYS A 147 1.40 14.07 9.90
N SER A 148 0.68 15.18 9.79
CA SER A 148 -0.52 15.41 10.60
C SER A 148 -1.65 14.44 10.26
N PHE A 149 -1.65 13.86 9.05
CA PHE A 149 -2.62 12.84 8.63
C PHE A 149 -2.13 11.43 8.97
N HIS A 150 -0.86 11.13 8.67
CA HIS A 150 -0.27 9.85 9.01
C HIS A 150 1.26 9.94 9.03
N PRO A 151 1.96 9.33 10.03
CA PRO A 151 3.41 9.48 10.20
C PRO A 151 4.25 8.91 9.04
N SER A 152 3.72 7.95 8.27
CA SER A 152 4.43 7.36 7.12
C SER A 152 4.24 8.15 5.81
N PHE A 153 3.38 9.16 5.77
CA PHE A 153 3.14 9.92 4.55
C PHE A 153 4.36 10.77 4.20
N VAL A 154 4.66 10.84 2.92
CA VAL A 154 5.81 11.57 2.38
C VAL A 154 5.32 12.66 1.44
N ALA A 155 5.87 13.85 1.58
CA ALA A 155 5.67 14.93 0.60
C ALA A 155 6.88 15.00 -0.34
N LEU A 156 6.63 15.36 -1.59
CA LEU A 156 7.67 15.65 -2.59
C LEU A 156 7.50 17.05 -3.14
N ARG A 157 8.63 17.68 -3.38
CA ARG A 157 8.73 19.02 -3.92
C ARG A 157 9.85 19.10 -4.97
N GLY A 158 9.60 19.78 -6.07
CA GLY A 158 10.62 20.20 -7.03
C GLY A 158 10.71 21.73 -7.08
N ASP A 159 11.39 22.24 -8.10
CA ASP A 159 11.20 23.60 -8.57
C ASP A 159 9.97 23.68 -9.48
N ASP A 160 9.64 24.88 -9.97
CA ASP A 160 8.50 25.10 -10.88
C ASP A 160 8.60 24.24 -12.16
N ALA A 161 9.80 24.12 -12.73
CA ALA A 161 10.01 23.37 -13.97
C ALA A 161 9.79 21.86 -13.75
N SER A 162 10.40 21.30 -12.72
CA SER A 162 10.25 19.90 -12.35
C SER A 162 8.80 19.56 -11.97
N THR A 163 8.13 20.45 -11.23
CA THR A 163 6.72 20.30 -10.85
C THR A 163 5.83 20.23 -12.09
N ARG A 164 6.02 21.14 -13.06
CA ARG A 164 5.26 21.13 -14.33
C ARG A 164 5.54 19.87 -15.14
N GLN A 165 6.81 19.46 -15.24
CA GLN A 165 7.21 18.26 -15.97
C GLN A 165 6.55 17.01 -15.40
N VAL A 166 6.57 16.83 -14.09
CA VAL A 166 5.95 15.66 -13.43
C VAL A 166 4.44 15.71 -13.60
N ALA A 167 3.79 16.85 -13.38
CA ALA A 167 2.35 17.00 -13.62
C ALA A 167 1.95 16.64 -15.06
N GLN A 168 2.72 17.09 -16.06
CA GLN A 168 2.50 16.72 -17.47
C GLN A 168 2.65 15.21 -17.70
N HIS A 169 3.66 14.58 -17.11
CA HIS A 169 3.85 13.13 -17.17
C HIS A 169 2.67 12.34 -16.61
N PHE A 170 2.02 12.89 -15.58
CA PHE A 170 0.83 12.31 -14.95
C PHE A 170 -0.47 12.75 -15.60
N LYS A 171 -0.43 13.58 -16.65
CA LYS A 171 -1.62 14.20 -17.26
C LYS A 171 -2.46 15.00 -16.24
N VAL A 172 -1.80 15.54 -15.22
CA VAL A 172 -2.40 16.44 -14.23
C VAL A 172 -2.33 17.85 -14.77
N PHE A 173 -3.49 18.42 -15.06
CA PHE A 173 -3.61 19.85 -15.33
C PHE A 173 -3.56 20.60 -14.00
N PHE A 174 -2.87 21.74 -13.96
CA PHE A 174 -2.99 22.70 -12.89
C PHE A 174 -2.70 24.11 -13.38
N GLU A 175 -3.43 25.06 -12.81
CA GLU A 175 -3.29 26.49 -13.11
C GLU A 175 -3.45 27.31 -11.83
N ARG A 176 -2.61 28.33 -11.67
CA ARG A 176 -2.71 29.27 -10.55
C ARG A 176 -3.83 30.25 -10.82
N VAL A 177 -4.79 30.32 -9.90
CA VAL A 177 -5.90 31.27 -9.94
C VAL A 177 -5.67 32.36 -8.91
N GLN A 178 -5.75 33.61 -9.35
CA GLN A 178 -5.60 34.75 -8.47
C GLN A 178 -6.78 34.84 -7.49
N GLY A 179 -6.46 34.90 -6.21
CA GLY A 179 -7.44 35.17 -5.17
C GLY A 179 -7.86 36.64 -5.13
N LYS A 180 -8.89 36.93 -4.31
CA LYS A 180 -9.40 38.30 -4.13
C LYS A 180 -8.39 39.26 -3.46
N SER A 181 -7.33 38.73 -2.88
CA SER A 181 -6.26 39.49 -2.21
C SER A 181 -4.90 38.88 -2.55
N PRO A 182 -3.81 39.70 -2.58
CA PRO A 182 -2.46 39.18 -2.75
C PRO A 182 -2.12 38.10 -1.71
N GLY A 183 -1.49 37.03 -2.14
CA GLY A 183 -1.13 35.88 -1.27
C GLY A 183 -2.26 34.87 -1.05
N ASN A 184 -3.44 35.09 -1.61
CA ASN A 184 -4.60 34.21 -1.50
C ASN A 184 -4.87 33.45 -2.82
N GLU A 185 -3.81 33.16 -3.55
CA GLU A 185 -3.90 32.38 -4.78
C GLU A 185 -4.27 30.93 -4.45
N THR A 186 -5.09 30.35 -5.31
CA THR A 186 -5.47 28.94 -5.32
C THR A 186 -4.95 28.26 -6.58
N PHE A 187 -5.12 26.95 -6.67
CA PHE A 187 -4.85 26.20 -7.90
C PHE A 187 -6.08 25.44 -8.33
N ASP A 188 -6.50 25.68 -9.56
CA ASP A 188 -7.38 24.76 -10.25
C ASP A 188 -6.52 23.59 -10.74
N HIS A 189 -6.83 22.38 -10.32
CA HIS A 189 -6.05 21.21 -10.72
C HIS A 189 -6.92 19.97 -10.85
N THR A 190 -6.41 19.01 -11.59
CA THR A 190 -7.03 17.68 -11.69
C THR A 190 -7.02 17.01 -10.31
N ALA A 191 -8.21 16.81 -9.73
CA ALA A 191 -8.39 16.14 -8.46
C ALA A 191 -8.38 14.61 -8.68
N ALA A 192 -7.21 14.05 -8.94
CA ALA A 192 -7.03 12.62 -9.14
C ALA A 192 -5.77 12.13 -8.43
N SER A 193 -5.83 10.86 -8.04
CA SER A 193 -4.68 10.14 -7.50
C SER A 193 -4.35 8.94 -8.38
N PHE A 194 -3.12 8.46 -8.29
CA PHE A 194 -2.62 7.33 -9.06
C PHE A 194 -2.11 6.26 -8.12
N VAL A 195 -2.51 5.00 -8.32
CA VAL A 195 -2.00 3.90 -7.51
C VAL A 195 -1.06 3.05 -8.34
N PHE A 196 0.09 2.78 -7.74
CA PHE A 196 1.13 1.90 -8.27
C PHE A 196 1.14 0.60 -7.50
N ASP A 197 1.48 -0.48 -8.20
CA ASP A 197 1.67 -1.79 -7.58
C ASP A 197 3.07 -1.91 -6.91
N PRO A 198 3.33 -3.00 -6.18
CA PRO A 198 4.63 -3.23 -5.54
C PRO A 198 5.84 -3.25 -6.49
N GLU A 199 5.60 -3.50 -7.77
CA GLU A 199 6.62 -3.44 -8.82
C GLU A 199 6.82 -2.02 -9.37
N GLY A 200 6.07 -1.02 -8.86
CA GLY A 200 6.13 0.38 -9.27
C GLY A 200 5.51 0.64 -10.65
N ARG A 201 4.58 -0.19 -11.10
CA ARG A 201 3.82 0.02 -12.33
C ARG A 201 2.51 0.74 -11.99
N VAL A 202 2.14 1.73 -12.79
CA VAL A 202 0.83 2.39 -12.62
C VAL A 202 -0.29 1.39 -12.87
N ARG A 203 -1.28 1.38 -11.97
CA ARG A 203 -2.41 0.46 -12.03
C ARG A 203 -3.75 1.19 -12.03
N LEU A 204 -3.95 2.13 -11.15
CA LEU A 204 -5.27 2.73 -10.97
C LEU A 204 -5.23 4.25 -11.09
N TYR A 205 -6.30 4.78 -11.67
CA TYR A 205 -6.67 6.18 -11.62
C TYR A 205 -7.84 6.32 -10.65
N VAL A 206 -7.62 7.04 -9.56
CA VAL A 206 -8.57 7.22 -8.46
C VAL A 206 -9.17 8.61 -8.56
N ARG A 207 -10.47 8.68 -8.79
CA ARG A 207 -11.24 9.92 -8.68
C ARG A 207 -11.66 10.13 -7.23
N GLY A 208 -11.70 11.37 -6.78
CA GLY A 208 -12.21 11.68 -5.45
C GLY A 208 -13.67 11.28 -5.25
N GLY A 209 -14.07 11.08 -3.98
CA GLY A 209 -15.47 10.86 -3.61
C GLY A 209 -15.98 9.40 -3.66
N GLN A 210 -15.11 8.42 -3.89
CA GLN A 210 -15.50 7.00 -3.86
C GLN A 210 -15.32 6.34 -2.48
N GLY A 211 -14.74 7.08 -1.54
CA GLY A 211 -14.51 6.64 -0.16
C GLY A 211 -13.29 5.75 0.03
N PRO A 212 -12.78 5.66 1.27
CA PRO A 212 -11.59 4.91 1.61
C PRO A 212 -11.75 3.40 1.49
N GLU A 213 -12.97 2.85 1.65
CA GLU A 213 -13.22 1.42 1.55
C GLU A 213 -13.00 0.87 0.13
N ALA A 214 -13.36 1.66 -0.89
CA ALA A 214 -13.14 1.29 -2.28
C ALA A 214 -11.64 1.23 -2.58
N LEU A 215 -10.88 2.22 -2.12
CA LEU A 215 -9.44 2.27 -2.30
C LEU A 215 -8.72 1.18 -1.50
N ALA A 216 -9.13 0.92 -0.25
CA ALA A 216 -8.57 -0.16 0.56
C ALA A 216 -8.82 -1.55 -0.07
N HIS A 217 -10.00 -1.75 -0.68
CA HIS A 217 -10.28 -2.97 -1.43
C HIS A 217 -9.26 -3.15 -2.57
N ASP A 218 -9.06 -2.12 -3.39
CA ASP A 218 -8.20 -2.20 -4.57
C ASP A 218 -6.72 -2.34 -4.19
N VAL A 219 -6.28 -1.62 -3.15
CA VAL A 219 -4.92 -1.77 -2.62
C VAL A 219 -4.66 -3.21 -2.16
N ARG A 220 -5.61 -3.86 -1.47
CA ARG A 220 -5.46 -5.28 -1.11
C ARG A 220 -5.29 -6.18 -2.33
N GLN A 221 -6.02 -5.92 -3.42
CA GLN A 221 -5.87 -6.69 -4.67
C GLN A 221 -4.49 -6.50 -5.31
N LEU A 222 -3.88 -5.32 -5.15
CA LEU A 222 -2.52 -5.05 -5.64
C LEU A 222 -1.43 -5.68 -4.76
N LEU A 223 -1.73 -6.00 -3.51
CA LEU A 223 -0.79 -6.54 -2.54
C LEU A 223 -0.79 -8.08 -2.46
N LEU A 224 -1.67 -8.75 -3.23
CA LEU A 224 -1.70 -10.21 -3.36
C LEU A 224 -0.55 -10.70 -4.22
#